data_480f314a132238f21b53a5eb5c15a233
#
_entry.id   480f314a132238f21b53a5eb5c15a233
#
_cell.length_a   1.000
_cell.length_b   1.000
_cell.length_c   1.000
_cell.angle_alpha   90.00
_cell.angle_beta   90.00
_cell.angle_gamma   90.00
#
_symmetry.space_group_name_H-M   'P 1'
#
loop_
_entity.id
_entity.type
_entity.pdbx_description
1 polymer ?
#
loop_
_entity_poly.entity_id
_entity_poly.type
_entity_poly.pdbx_seq_one_letter_code
_entity_poly.pdbx_strand_id
1 'polypeptide(L)'
;MSSRVPAKSRAALERLIQVAQGDTGQSRIVANFLLAWWNAEECGGFDLTDVWGVDTAIAVDMLRVFALLAACRQYPDALGYSKQFEAIVRTWRPACSTQQNQ
;
A
#
# COMPACT_ATOMS: atom_id res chain seq x y z
N MET A 1 20.30 11.84 4.61
CA MET A 1 20.04 11.42 4.57
C MET A 1 18.95 10.89 4.72
N SER A 2 18.45 11.07 4.90
CA SER A 2 17.26 10.59 5.28
C SER A 2 16.44 9.96 4.30
N SER A 3 16.73 9.96 3.10
CA SER A 3 15.96 9.32 2.09
C SER A 3 16.10 7.81 2.14
N ARG A 4 16.99 7.32 2.91
CA ARG A 4 17.19 5.89 2.98
C ARG A 4 16.07 5.22 3.74
N VAL A 5 15.50 4.17 3.15
CA VAL A 5 14.43 3.40 3.76
C VAL A 5 15.04 2.25 4.56
N PRO A 6 14.70 2.13 5.84
CA PRO A 6 15.22 1.01 6.64
C PRO A 6 14.86 -0.34 6.01
N ALA A 7 15.77 -1.29 6.14
CA ALA A 7 15.57 -2.59 5.51
C ALA A 7 14.31 -3.29 6.01
N LYS A 8 14.00 -3.18 7.30
CA LYS A 8 12.82 -3.82 7.86
C LYS A 8 11.54 -3.20 7.32
N SER A 9 11.54 -1.88 7.13
CA SER A 9 10.38 -1.19 6.58
C SER A 9 10.18 -1.56 5.13
N ARG A 10 11.26 -1.63 4.37
CA ARG A 10 11.18 -2.01 2.97
C ARG A 10 10.67 -3.44 2.83
N ALA A 11 11.16 -4.35 3.67
CA ALA A 11 10.69 -5.73 3.62
C ALA A 11 9.20 -5.81 3.95
N ALA A 12 8.75 -5.05 4.94
CA ALA A 12 7.34 -5.03 5.30
C ALA A 12 6.50 -4.52 4.13
N LEU A 13 6.94 -3.44 3.47
CA LEU A 13 6.24 -2.89 2.33
C LEU A 13 6.14 -3.92 1.21
N GLU A 14 7.23 -4.60 0.93
CA GLU A 14 7.22 -5.58 -0.16
C GLU A 14 6.32 -6.76 0.15
N ARG A 15 6.25 -7.19 1.41
CA ARG A 15 5.31 -8.24 1.78
C ARG A 15 3.87 -7.78 1.61
N LEU A 16 3.57 -6.54 1.98
CA LEU A 16 2.21 -6.02 1.80
C LEU A 16 1.85 -5.92 0.32
N ILE A 17 2.80 -5.48 -0.51
CA ILE A 17 2.56 -5.40 -1.96
C ILE A 17 2.22 -6.80 -2.49
N GLN A 18 2.95 -7.81 -2.02
CA GLN A 18 2.71 -9.18 -2.45
C GLN A 18 1.29 -9.62 -2.06
N VAL A 19 0.89 -9.35 -0.81
CA VAL A 19 -0.45 -9.70 -0.35
C VAL A 19 -1.51 -8.98 -1.15
N ALA A 20 -1.29 -7.69 -1.44
CA ALA A 20 -2.27 -6.88 -2.15
C ALA A 20 -2.51 -7.35 -3.57
N GLN A 21 -1.56 -8.08 -4.15
CA GLN A 21 -1.72 -8.59 -5.50
C GLN A 21 -2.48 -9.91 -5.55
N GLY A 22 -2.85 -10.46 -4.40
CA GLY A 22 -3.67 -11.66 -4.34
C GLY A 22 -5.14 -11.33 -4.51
N ASP A 23 -6.00 -12.32 -4.18
CA ASP A 23 -7.43 -12.16 -4.38
C ASP A 23 -8.25 -12.52 -3.15
N THR A 24 -7.65 -12.54 -1.98
CA THR A 24 -8.35 -12.86 -0.74
C THR A 24 -8.95 -11.61 -0.11
N GLY A 25 -9.76 -11.81 0.94
CA GLY A 25 -10.27 -10.69 1.72
C GLY A 25 -9.17 -9.88 2.35
N GLN A 26 -8.12 -10.53 2.84
CA GLN A 26 -6.98 -9.81 3.38
C GLN A 26 -6.24 -9.05 2.30
N SER A 27 -6.15 -9.61 1.09
CA SER A 27 -5.55 -8.91 -0.05
C SER A 27 -6.28 -7.60 -0.31
N ARG A 28 -7.61 -7.62 -0.26
CA ARG A 28 -8.40 -6.42 -0.49
C ARG A 28 -8.12 -5.37 0.58
N ILE A 29 -8.05 -5.80 1.84
CA ILE A 29 -7.80 -4.86 2.93
C ILE A 29 -6.43 -4.22 2.78
N VAL A 30 -5.40 -5.02 2.48
CA VAL A 30 -4.05 -4.49 2.29
C VAL A 30 -3.99 -3.57 1.08
N ALA A 31 -4.68 -3.93 -0.01
CA ALA A 31 -4.73 -3.06 -1.18
C ALA A 31 -5.35 -1.72 -0.84
N ASN A 32 -6.46 -1.72 -0.08
CA ASN A 32 -7.09 -0.47 0.33
C ASN A 32 -6.14 0.40 1.13
N PHE A 33 -5.38 -0.22 2.03
CA PHE A 33 -4.42 0.50 2.85
C PHE A 33 -3.32 1.16 1.99
N LEU A 34 -2.75 0.39 1.07
CA LEU A 34 -1.67 0.90 0.23
C LEU A 34 -2.15 1.97 -0.73
N LEU A 35 -3.34 1.78 -1.30
CA LEU A 35 -3.87 2.74 -2.25
C LEU A 35 -4.30 4.03 -1.57
N ALA A 36 -4.69 3.97 -0.30
CA ALA A 36 -4.99 5.18 0.46
C ALA A 36 -3.73 6.03 0.63
N TRP A 37 -2.57 5.40 0.72
CA TRP A 37 -1.31 6.14 0.75
C TRP A 37 -0.99 6.71 -0.62
N TRP A 38 -1.20 5.91 -1.66
CA TRP A 38 -0.81 6.28 -3.01
C TRP A 38 -1.70 7.40 -3.58
N ASN A 39 -3.02 7.28 -3.40
CA ASN A 39 -3.94 8.27 -3.96
C ASN A 39 -5.33 8.09 -3.35
N ALA A 40 -5.49 8.54 -2.11
CA ALA A 40 -6.76 8.39 -1.41
C ALA A 40 -7.89 9.13 -2.10
N GLU A 41 -7.57 10.25 -2.73
CA GLU A 41 -8.60 11.07 -3.36
C GLU A 41 -9.28 10.33 -4.50
N GLU A 42 -8.51 9.61 -5.31
CA GLU A 42 -9.06 8.89 -6.44
C GLU A 42 -9.43 7.45 -6.11
N CYS A 43 -8.63 6.81 -5.26
CA CYS A 43 -8.79 5.39 -5.00
C CYS A 43 -9.49 5.07 -3.69
N GLY A 44 -9.77 6.09 -2.89
CA GLY A 44 -10.49 5.91 -1.64
C GLY A 44 -9.56 5.78 -0.44
N GLY A 45 -10.11 6.11 0.73
CA GLY A 45 -9.37 6.02 1.97
C GLY A 45 -9.37 4.62 2.53
N PHE A 46 -8.82 4.49 3.72
CA PHE A 46 -8.74 3.22 4.42
C PHE A 46 -9.50 3.31 5.74
N ASP A 47 -10.41 2.38 5.94
CA ASP A 47 -11.14 2.28 7.21
C ASP A 47 -10.19 1.63 8.21
N LEU A 48 -9.83 2.34 9.27
CA LEU A 48 -8.84 1.84 10.22
C LEU A 48 -9.25 0.52 10.86
N THR A 49 -10.53 0.32 11.09
CA THR A 49 -10.97 -0.92 11.72
C THR A 49 -10.87 -2.13 10.80
N ASP A 50 -10.64 -1.91 9.51
CA ASP A 50 -10.39 -3.03 8.61
C ASP A 50 -9.12 -3.80 9.00
N VAL A 51 -8.23 -3.18 9.77
CA VAL A 51 -7.04 -3.88 10.25
C VAL A 51 -7.41 -5.08 11.11
N TRP A 52 -8.60 -5.08 11.67
CA TRP A 52 -9.06 -6.22 12.45
C TRP A 52 -9.28 -7.48 11.60
N GLY A 53 -9.36 -7.31 10.29
CA GLY A 53 -9.64 -8.41 9.38
C GLY A 53 -8.40 -9.06 8.78
N VAL A 54 -7.21 -8.68 9.23
CA VAL A 54 -5.98 -9.29 8.72
C VAL A 54 -5.24 -10.02 9.83
N ASP A 55 -4.37 -10.95 9.43
CA ASP A 55 -3.54 -11.65 10.40
C ASP A 55 -2.63 -10.69 11.12
N THR A 56 -2.23 -11.06 12.33
CA THR A 56 -1.37 -10.22 13.15
C THR A 56 -0.08 -9.86 12.42
N ALA A 57 0.52 -10.81 11.70
CA ALA A 57 1.76 -10.52 10.98
C ALA A 57 1.55 -9.44 9.93
N ILE A 58 0.40 -9.47 9.25
CA ILE A 58 0.09 -8.44 8.26
C ILE A 58 -0.15 -7.10 8.95
N ALA A 59 -0.86 -7.11 10.08
CA ALA A 59 -1.10 -5.88 10.82
C ALA A 59 0.20 -5.23 11.27
N VAL A 60 1.16 -6.04 11.71
CA VAL A 60 2.47 -5.52 12.12
C VAL A 60 3.17 -4.88 10.93
N ASP A 61 3.11 -5.50 9.76
CA ASP A 61 3.71 -4.92 8.57
C ASP A 61 3.03 -3.61 8.20
N MET A 62 1.70 -3.53 8.36
CA MET A 62 0.98 -2.29 8.09
C MET A 62 1.44 -1.17 9.01
N LEU A 63 1.66 -1.49 10.29
CA LEU A 63 2.17 -0.50 11.23
C LEU A 63 3.56 -0.02 10.82
N ARG A 64 4.41 -0.94 10.39
CA ARG A 64 5.75 -0.56 9.94
C ARG A 64 5.71 0.33 8.71
N VAL A 65 4.82 0.05 7.78
CA VAL A 65 4.69 0.87 6.58
C VAL A 65 4.08 2.22 6.93
N PHE A 66 3.14 2.27 7.87
CA PHE A 66 2.60 3.54 8.30
C PHE A 66 3.69 4.40 8.92
N ALA A 67 4.54 3.82 9.75
CA ALA A 67 5.66 4.54 10.34
C ALA A 67 6.62 5.03 9.25
N LEU A 68 6.84 4.19 8.23
CA LEU A 68 7.70 4.57 7.12
C LEU A 68 7.14 5.79 6.39
N LEU A 69 5.87 5.77 6.03
CA LEU A 69 5.31 6.89 5.28
C LEU A 69 5.28 8.16 6.12
N ALA A 70 5.07 8.02 7.42
CA ALA A 70 5.09 9.18 8.30
C ALA A 70 6.47 9.81 8.36
N ALA A 71 7.51 8.99 8.26
CA ALA A 71 8.89 9.47 8.33
C ALA A 71 9.39 10.01 6.99
N CYS A 72 9.11 9.29 5.89
CA CYS A 72 9.68 9.66 4.61
C CYS A 72 8.89 10.75 3.90
N ARG A 73 7.59 10.86 4.17
CA ARG A 73 6.72 11.89 3.59
C ARG A 73 6.75 11.89 2.08
N GLN A 74 6.78 10.69 1.49
CA GLN A 74 6.84 10.54 0.05
C GLN A 74 5.82 9.51 -0.38
N TYR A 75 5.44 9.58 -1.65
CA TYR A 75 4.57 8.57 -2.25
C TYR A 75 5.38 7.34 -2.62
N PRO A 76 4.71 6.19 -2.80
CA PRO A 76 5.41 4.97 -3.17
C PRO A 76 6.22 5.10 -4.46
N ASP A 77 5.80 5.97 -5.35
CA ASP A 77 6.52 6.20 -6.61
C ASP A 77 7.95 6.64 -6.36
N ALA A 78 8.13 7.54 -5.40
CA ALA A 78 9.46 8.04 -5.09
C ALA A 78 10.34 6.98 -4.47
N LEU A 79 9.74 5.91 -3.94
CA LEU A 79 10.49 4.81 -3.35
C LEU A 79 10.77 3.68 -4.33
N GLY A 80 10.30 3.83 -5.58
CA GLY A 80 10.60 2.86 -6.62
C GLY A 80 9.53 1.79 -6.82
N TYR A 81 8.32 2.04 -6.37
CA TYR A 81 7.27 1.02 -6.42
C TYR A 81 6.11 1.37 -7.36
N SER A 82 6.31 2.29 -8.31
CA SER A 82 5.25 2.71 -9.22
C SER A 82 4.58 1.53 -9.92
N LYS A 83 5.37 0.63 -10.46
CA LYS A 83 4.81 -0.47 -11.25
C LYS A 83 3.97 -1.40 -10.39
N GLN A 84 4.44 -1.67 -9.19
CA GLN A 84 3.72 -2.54 -8.28
C GLN A 84 2.39 -1.92 -7.87
N PHE A 85 2.38 -0.62 -7.58
CA PHE A 85 1.14 0.05 -7.20
C PHE A 85 0.19 0.15 -8.37
N GLU A 86 0.70 0.34 -9.60
CA GLU A 86 -0.16 0.32 -10.77
C GLU A 86 -0.82 -1.04 -10.94
N ALA A 87 -0.10 -2.12 -10.66
CA ALA A 87 -0.69 -3.45 -10.72
C ALA A 87 -1.81 -3.62 -9.70
N ILE A 88 -1.62 -3.10 -8.50
CA ILE A 88 -2.65 -3.15 -7.46
C ILE A 88 -3.88 -2.38 -7.90
N VAL A 89 -3.68 -1.21 -8.49
CA VAL A 89 -4.79 -0.40 -9.00
C VAL A 89 -5.57 -1.16 -10.05
N ARG A 90 -4.88 -1.79 -10.98
CA ARG A 90 -5.56 -2.54 -12.04
C ARG A 90 -6.41 -3.67 -11.49
N THR A 91 -5.96 -4.29 -10.41
CA THR A 91 -6.70 -5.38 -9.80
C THR A 91 -7.91 -4.89 -9.02
N TRP A 92 -7.74 -3.84 -8.23
CA TRP A 92 -8.76 -3.44 -7.25
C TRP A 92 -9.50 -2.16 -7.60
N ARG A 93 -8.95 -1.33 -8.49
CA ARG A 93 -9.55 -0.05 -8.87
C ARG A 93 -9.36 0.19 -10.36
N PRO A 94 -9.97 -0.64 -11.21
CA PRO A 94 -9.75 -0.48 -12.67
C PRO A 94 -10.09 0.91 -13.19
N ALA A 95 -11.13 1.53 -12.63
CA ALA A 95 -11.52 2.88 -13.07
C ALA A 95 -10.45 3.90 -12.74
N CYS A 96 -9.83 3.74 -11.57
CA CYS A 96 -8.73 4.60 -11.15
C CYS A 96 -7.54 4.45 -12.10
N SER A 97 -7.24 3.21 -12.48
CA SER A 97 -6.15 2.93 -13.41
C SER A 97 -6.38 3.62 -14.75
N THR A 98 -7.62 3.58 -15.23
CA THR A 98 -7.95 4.23 -16.48
C THR A 98 -7.70 5.73 -16.39
N GLN A 99 -8.09 6.33 -15.28
CA GLN A 99 -7.88 7.76 -15.09
C GLN A 99 -6.40 8.10 -15.00
N GLN A 100 -5.62 7.23 -14.38
CA GLN A 100 -4.20 7.46 -14.22
C GLN A 100 -3.48 7.55 -15.56
N ASN A 101 -4.02 6.90 -16.57
CA ASN A 101 -3.37 6.87 -17.86
C ASN A 101 -3.65 8.13 -18.70
N GLN A 102 -4.40 9.05 -18.15
CA GLN A 102 -4.65 10.32 -18.86
C GLN A 102 -3.42 11.26 -18.80
#